data_edcfe9881522218cfcc4055898575513
#
_entry.id   edcfe9881522218cfcc4055898575513
#
_cell.length_a   1.000
_cell.length_b   1.000
_cell.length_c   1.000
_cell.angle_alpha   90.00
_cell.angle_beta   90.00
_cell.angle_gamma   90.00
#
_symmetry.space_group_name_H-M   'P 1'
#
loop_
_entity.id
_entity.type
_entity.pdbx_description
1 polymer ?
#
loop_
_entity_poly.entity_id
_entity_poly.type
_entity_poly.pdbx_seq_one_letter_code
_entity_poly.pdbx_strand_id
1 'polypeptide(L)'
;MINVVGAVLFEKNNIILAKRSNNLKNFPNLFEFPGGKIEEGETQKEALKRELFEELEINVNIADIHEFLGNQHSHTIEKSGKVIHLTLFIVKEWEGNIKIQKHIHSDLAYVNIKNLNNFTGFIPGDAEFIPAIEIAL
;
A
#
# COMPACT_ATOMS: atom_id res chain seq x y z
N MET A 1 -13.97 11.94 7.09
CA MET A 1 -13.39 10.81 6.34
C MET A 1 -11.96 11.13 5.97
N ILE A 2 -11.07 10.17 6.15
CA ILE A 2 -9.66 10.32 5.80
C ILE A 2 -9.43 9.58 4.48
N ASN A 3 -8.91 10.28 3.47
CA ASN A 3 -8.59 9.68 2.19
C ASN A 3 -7.14 9.24 2.16
N VAL A 4 -6.92 7.96 1.89
CA VAL A 4 -5.60 7.33 1.91
C VAL A 4 -5.40 6.57 0.59
N VAL A 5 -4.19 6.59 0.10
CA VAL A 5 -3.79 5.84 -1.09
C VAL A 5 -2.72 4.82 -0.70
N GLY A 6 -2.72 3.69 -1.38
CA GLY A 6 -1.72 2.67 -1.16
C GLY A 6 -1.31 2.00 -2.47
N ALA A 7 -0.14 1.40 -2.46
CA ALA A 7 0.41 0.75 -3.64
C ALA A 7 0.50 -0.76 -3.46
N VAL A 8 0.01 -1.48 -4.46
CA VAL A 8 0.33 -2.89 -4.65
C VAL A 8 1.60 -2.92 -5.51
N LEU A 9 2.74 -2.96 -4.84
CA LEU A 9 4.03 -3.05 -5.50
C LEU A 9 4.23 -4.49 -5.95
N PHE A 10 4.34 -4.71 -7.25
CA PHE A 10 4.40 -6.05 -7.82
C PHE A 10 5.68 -6.24 -8.61
N GLU A 11 6.48 -7.23 -8.22
CA GLU A 11 7.76 -7.55 -8.84
C GLU A 11 8.01 -9.05 -8.78
N LYS A 12 8.34 -9.67 -9.93
CA LYS A 12 8.69 -11.09 -10.00
C LYS A 12 7.65 -12.02 -9.32
N ASN A 13 6.38 -11.74 -9.58
CA ASN A 13 5.24 -12.46 -9.02
C ASN A 13 5.05 -12.28 -7.51
N ASN A 14 5.74 -11.33 -6.90
CA ASN A 14 5.60 -11.02 -5.48
C ASN A 14 4.95 -9.66 -5.27
N ILE A 15 4.11 -9.59 -4.25
CA ILE A 15 3.59 -8.34 -3.70
C ILE A 15 4.53 -7.92 -2.58
N ILE A 16 4.91 -6.66 -2.55
CA ILE A 16 5.80 -6.14 -1.51
C ILE A 16 4.96 -5.41 -0.46
N LEU A 17 5.01 -5.90 0.76
CA LEU A 17 4.31 -5.32 1.91
C LEU A 17 5.31 -4.73 2.88
N ALA A 18 4.91 -3.69 3.59
CA ALA A 18 5.76 -3.04 4.57
C ALA A 18 5.23 -3.31 5.99
N LYS A 19 6.13 -3.70 6.88
CA LYS A 19 5.79 -3.97 8.29
C LYS A 19 5.89 -2.68 9.08
N ARG A 20 4.80 -2.30 9.72
CA ARG A 20 4.74 -1.09 10.54
C ARG A 20 5.68 -1.22 11.74
N SER A 21 6.41 -0.14 12.00
CA SER A 21 7.37 -0.11 13.10
C SER A 21 6.67 -0.34 14.46
N ASN A 22 7.39 -0.97 15.39
CA ASN A 22 6.84 -1.27 16.72
C ASN A 22 6.64 -0.04 17.60
N ASN A 23 7.20 1.10 17.23
CA ASN A 23 7.01 2.35 17.97
C ASN A 23 5.83 3.18 17.45
N LEU A 24 5.11 2.71 16.43
CA LEU A 24 3.90 3.38 15.97
C LEU A 24 2.73 3.09 16.91
N LYS A 25 1.86 4.09 17.05
CA LYS A 25 0.73 4.03 17.97
C LYS A 25 -0.35 3.06 17.51
N ASN A 26 -0.62 3.05 16.19
CA ASN A 26 -1.68 2.24 15.60
C ASN A 26 -1.09 1.03 14.88
N PHE A 27 -1.58 -0.15 15.23
CA PHE A 27 -1.26 -1.41 14.57
C PHE A 27 0.24 -1.65 14.37
N PRO A 28 1.06 -1.54 15.46
CA PRO A 28 2.49 -1.83 15.33
C PRO A 28 2.72 -3.30 14.95
N ASN A 29 3.80 -3.53 14.20
CA ASN A 29 4.24 -4.86 13.78
C ASN A 29 3.30 -5.59 12.82
N LEU A 30 2.28 -4.93 12.29
CA LEU A 30 1.43 -5.49 11.25
C LEU A 30 1.86 -4.97 9.88
N PHE A 31 1.49 -5.69 8.83
CA PHE A 31 1.86 -5.38 7.45
C PHE A 31 0.79 -4.59 6.74
N GLU A 32 1.21 -3.71 5.84
CA GLU A 32 0.32 -2.85 5.07
C GLU A 32 0.83 -2.65 3.65
N PHE A 33 -0.07 -2.21 2.77
CA PHE A 33 0.33 -1.67 1.48
C PHE A 33 0.95 -0.29 1.73
N PRO A 34 2.17 -0.02 1.24
CA PRO A 34 2.77 1.30 1.46
C PRO A 34 1.97 2.41 0.80
N GLY A 35 1.92 3.55 1.46
CA GLY A 35 1.16 4.70 1.02
C GLY A 35 0.87 5.63 2.17
N GLY A 36 -0.13 6.47 2.03
CA GLY A 36 -0.48 7.41 3.08
C GLY A 36 -1.61 8.34 2.70
N LYS A 37 -1.77 9.39 3.50
CA LYS A 37 -2.85 10.35 3.35
C LYS A 37 -2.65 11.25 2.14
N ILE A 38 -3.76 11.58 1.47
CA ILE A 38 -3.77 12.57 0.41
C ILE A 38 -3.74 13.95 1.06
N GLU A 39 -2.81 14.80 0.63
CA GLU A 39 -2.73 16.18 1.09
C GLU A 39 -3.58 17.09 0.20
N GLU A 40 -3.93 18.26 0.74
CA GLU A 40 -4.72 19.24 0.01
C GLU A 40 -4.02 19.64 -1.28
N GLY A 41 -4.78 19.64 -2.37
CA GLY A 41 -4.26 20.01 -3.69
C GLY A 41 -3.61 18.88 -4.46
N GLU A 42 -3.47 17.69 -3.88
CA GLU A 42 -2.91 16.53 -4.58
C GLU A 42 -4.01 15.67 -5.20
N THR A 43 -3.71 15.11 -6.38
CA THR A 43 -4.48 13.98 -6.89
C THR A 43 -4.08 12.70 -6.12
N GLN A 44 -4.88 11.65 -6.26
CA GLN A 44 -4.55 10.35 -5.64
C GLN A 44 -3.19 9.84 -6.09
N LYS A 45 -2.90 9.92 -7.39
CA LYS A 45 -1.63 9.42 -7.94
C LYS A 45 -0.45 10.28 -7.53
N GLU A 46 -0.64 11.59 -7.44
CA GLU A 46 0.41 12.49 -6.92
C GLU A 46 0.73 12.19 -5.46
N ALA A 47 -0.29 11.96 -4.65
CA ALA A 47 -0.10 11.60 -3.25
C ALA A 47 0.66 10.28 -3.12
N LEU A 48 0.30 9.27 -3.93
CA LEU A 48 0.97 7.98 -3.89
C LEU A 48 2.43 8.10 -4.32
N LYS A 49 2.71 8.85 -5.38
CA LYS A 49 4.08 9.11 -5.82
C LYS A 49 4.91 9.72 -4.70
N ARG A 50 4.38 10.74 -4.02
CA ARG A 50 5.05 11.40 -2.91
C ARG A 50 5.28 10.45 -1.73
N GLU A 51 4.27 9.71 -1.34
CA GLU A 51 4.36 8.77 -0.20
C GLU A 51 5.39 7.67 -0.45
N LEU A 52 5.41 7.12 -1.66
CA LEU A 52 6.38 6.07 -2.00
C LEU A 52 7.81 6.60 -1.98
N PHE A 53 8.02 7.86 -2.39
CA PHE A 53 9.34 8.47 -2.28
C PHE A 53 9.72 8.72 -0.82
N GLU A 54 8.81 9.26 -0.03
CA GLU A 54 9.07 9.56 1.38
C GLU A 54 9.32 8.30 2.21
N GLU A 55 8.54 7.24 1.99
CA GLU A 55 8.61 6.04 2.81
C GLU A 55 9.63 5.01 2.33
N LEU A 56 9.81 4.88 1.02
CA LEU A 56 10.61 3.80 0.43
C LEU A 56 11.75 4.30 -0.46
N GLU A 57 11.86 5.59 -0.68
CA GLU A 57 12.88 6.22 -1.54
C GLU A 57 12.87 5.70 -2.98
N ILE A 58 11.72 5.27 -3.47
CA ILE A 58 11.56 4.90 -4.87
C ILE A 58 10.85 6.01 -5.63
N ASN A 59 11.21 6.18 -6.90
CA ASN A 59 10.62 7.17 -7.77
C ASN A 59 9.72 6.49 -8.79
N VAL A 60 8.43 6.80 -8.74
CA VAL A 60 7.42 6.19 -9.60
C VAL A 60 6.83 7.26 -10.51
N ASN A 61 6.82 7.00 -11.81
CA ASN A 61 6.14 7.91 -12.74
C ASN A 61 4.63 7.78 -12.58
N ILE A 62 3.92 8.89 -12.68
CA ILE A 62 2.46 8.90 -12.59
C ILE A 62 1.84 7.92 -13.62
N ALA A 63 2.43 7.85 -14.82
CA ALA A 63 1.95 6.96 -15.89
C ALA A 63 2.07 5.47 -15.53
N ASP A 64 2.91 5.11 -14.55
CA ASP A 64 3.12 3.75 -14.09
C ASP A 64 2.32 3.40 -12.84
N ILE A 65 1.44 4.29 -12.41
CA ILE A 65 0.49 4.06 -11.33
C ILE A 65 -0.84 3.69 -11.97
N HIS A 66 -1.24 2.42 -11.87
CA HIS A 66 -2.39 1.88 -12.59
C HIS A 66 -3.55 1.58 -11.66
N GLU A 67 -4.75 1.90 -12.14
CA GLU A 67 -5.97 1.57 -11.44
C GLU A 67 -6.32 0.10 -11.61
N PHE A 68 -7.06 -0.46 -10.68
CA PHE A 68 -7.58 -1.82 -10.78
C PHE A 68 -8.73 -1.84 -11.80
N LEU A 69 -8.82 -2.90 -12.58
CA LEU A 69 -9.95 -3.10 -13.46
C LEU A 69 -11.21 -3.43 -12.63
N GLY A 70 -12.36 -2.96 -13.09
CA GLY A 70 -13.64 -3.30 -12.47
C GLY A 70 -14.02 -2.48 -11.25
N ASN A 71 -13.33 -1.37 -10.99
CA ASN A 71 -13.68 -0.44 -9.91
C ASN A 71 -13.65 -1.05 -8.50
N GLN A 72 -12.83 -2.07 -8.28
CA GLN A 72 -12.70 -2.72 -6.99
C GLN A 72 -11.44 -2.30 -6.23
N HIS A 73 -10.94 -1.13 -6.54
CA HIS A 73 -9.69 -0.61 -6.00
C HIS A 73 -9.86 0.30 -4.79
N SER A 74 -11.10 0.51 -4.35
CA SER A 74 -11.41 1.46 -3.27
C SER A 74 -12.32 0.83 -2.25
N HIS A 75 -12.03 1.04 -0.97
CA HIS A 75 -12.82 0.48 0.12
C HIS A 75 -12.83 1.43 1.32
N THR A 76 -13.97 1.52 2.00
CA THR A 76 -14.10 2.33 3.21
C THR A 76 -13.97 1.45 4.42
N ILE A 77 -13.05 1.81 5.30
CA ILE A 77 -12.67 1.01 6.48
C ILE A 77 -12.73 1.89 7.71
N GLU A 78 -13.25 1.35 8.80
CA GLU A 78 -13.18 2.01 10.10
C GLU A 78 -11.99 1.45 10.87
N LYS A 79 -11.00 2.33 11.18
CA LYS A 79 -9.82 1.98 11.95
C LYS A 79 -9.67 2.97 13.10
N SER A 80 -9.48 2.46 14.33
CA SER A 80 -9.21 3.30 15.52
C SER A 80 -10.24 4.43 15.69
N GLY A 81 -11.51 4.15 15.44
CA GLY A 81 -12.58 5.14 15.55
C GLY A 81 -12.65 6.15 14.41
N LYS A 82 -11.84 5.98 13.37
CA LYS A 82 -11.81 6.87 12.20
C LYS A 82 -12.27 6.11 10.96
N VAL A 83 -13.00 6.80 10.09
CA VAL A 83 -13.42 6.24 8.81
C VAL A 83 -12.35 6.58 7.77
N ILE A 84 -11.73 5.56 7.20
CA ILE A 84 -10.67 5.70 6.20
C ILE A 84 -11.18 5.18 4.87
N HIS A 85 -11.05 6.01 3.83
CA HIS A 85 -11.31 5.61 2.46
C HIS A 85 -9.97 5.30 1.80
N LEU A 86 -9.66 4.01 1.63
CA LEU A 86 -8.41 3.55 1.04
C LEU A 86 -8.61 3.21 -0.43
N THR A 87 -7.79 3.80 -1.28
CA THR A 87 -7.74 3.47 -2.71
C THR A 87 -6.38 2.87 -3.01
N LEU A 88 -6.37 1.67 -3.58
CA LEU A 88 -5.13 1.00 -3.99
C LEU A 88 -4.89 1.15 -5.49
N PHE A 89 -3.61 1.22 -5.83
CA PHE A 89 -3.14 1.25 -7.22
C PHE A 89 -2.09 0.17 -7.41
N ILE A 90 -1.97 -0.33 -8.64
CA ILE A 90 -0.94 -1.30 -9.00
C ILE A 90 0.27 -0.56 -9.52
N VAL A 91 1.45 -0.88 -8.99
CA VAL A 91 2.73 -0.29 -9.40
C VAL A 91 3.71 -1.42 -9.70
N LYS A 92 4.10 -1.56 -10.96
CA LYS A 92 5.01 -2.62 -11.41
C LYS A 92 6.39 -2.11 -11.79
N GLU A 93 6.55 -0.81 -11.95
CA GLU A 93 7.80 -0.19 -12.39
C GLU A 93 8.14 1.02 -11.53
N TRP A 94 9.38 1.12 -11.12
CA TRP A 94 9.91 2.27 -10.38
C TRP A 94 11.41 2.35 -10.54
N GLU A 95 11.97 3.51 -10.22
CA GLU A 95 13.41 3.74 -10.18
C GLU A 95 13.89 3.74 -8.73
N GLY A 96 15.07 3.21 -8.52
CA GLY A 96 15.70 3.15 -7.20
C GLY A 96 15.45 1.84 -6.48
N ASN A 97 16.23 1.61 -5.44
CA ASN A 97 16.08 0.45 -4.57
C ASN A 97 15.24 0.83 -3.36
N ILE A 98 14.35 -0.05 -2.96
CA ILE A 98 13.50 0.19 -1.80
C ILE A 98 14.34 0.31 -0.55
N LYS A 99 14.20 1.44 0.15
CA LYS A 99 14.81 1.69 1.46
C LYS A 99 13.73 2.05 2.45
N ILE A 100 13.62 1.28 3.51
CA ILE A 100 12.64 1.56 4.57
C ILE A 100 13.16 2.62 5.52
N GLN A 101 12.23 3.39 6.09
CA GLN A 101 12.51 4.35 7.15
C GLN A 101 12.14 3.68 8.47
N LYS A 102 13.13 3.40 9.31
CA LYS A 102 12.95 2.57 10.52
C LYS A 102 11.91 3.10 11.50
N HIS A 103 11.69 4.41 11.52
CA HIS A 103 10.64 4.99 12.38
C HIS A 103 9.22 4.78 11.83
N ILE A 104 9.09 4.38 10.57
CA ILE A 104 7.81 4.11 9.91
C ILE A 104 7.62 2.62 9.70
N HIS A 105 8.59 1.98 9.09
CA HIS A 105 8.57 0.55 8.76
C HIS A 105 9.83 -0.14 9.25
N SER A 106 9.69 -1.33 9.85
CA SER A 106 10.81 -2.10 10.38
C SER A 106 11.29 -3.18 9.42
N ASP A 107 10.47 -3.59 8.46
CA ASP A 107 10.80 -4.68 7.54
C ASP A 107 9.90 -4.65 6.31
N LEU A 108 10.25 -5.48 5.33
CA LEU A 108 9.46 -5.74 4.13
C LEU A 108 9.12 -7.22 4.07
N ALA A 109 7.98 -7.55 3.44
CA ALA A 109 7.63 -8.92 3.11
C ALA A 109 7.39 -9.01 1.60
N TYR A 110 7.97 -10.03 0.98
CA TYR A 110 7.78 -10.34 -0.42
C TYR A 110 6.88 -11.57 -0.50
N VAL A 111 5.61 -11.36 -0.81
CA VAL A 111 4.61 -12.42 -0.77
C VAL A 111 4.23 -12.81 -2.19
N ASN A 112 4.48 -14.07 -2.57
CA ASN A 112 4.08 -14.56 -3.89
C ASN A 112 2.58 -14.43 -4.06
N ILE A 113 2.14 -13.97 -5.23
CA ILE A 113 0.71 -13.74 -5.49
C ILE A 113 -0.15 -14.99 -5.25
N LYS A 114 0.41 -16.17 -5.46
CA LYS A 114 -0.30 -17.44 -5.23
C LYS A 114 -0.54 -17.71 -3.74
N ASN A 115 0.25 -17.10 -2.86
CA ASN A 115 0.17 -17.30 -1.42
C ASN A 115 -0.46 -16.11 -0.69
N LEU A 116 -0.92 -15.11 -1.42
CA LEU A 116 -1.40 -13.88 -0.82
C LEU A 116 -2.59 -14.12 0.11
N ASN A 117 -3.51 -15.00 -0.27
CA ASN A 117 -4.68 -15.31 0.54
C ASN A 117 -4.35 -16.11 1.81
N ASN A 118 -3.14 -16.66 1.89
CA ASN A 118 -2.67 -17.37 3.09
C ASN A 118 -1.84 -16.45 4.00
N PHE A 119 -1.53 -15.24 3.55
CA PHE A 119 -0.75 -14.31 4.33
C PHE A 119 -1.56 -13.79 5.52
N THR A 120 -0.99 -13.84 6.71
CA THR A 120 -1.58 -13.26 7.92
C THR A 120 -0.72 -12.10 8.40
N GLY A 121 -1.32 -11.21 9.18
CA GLY A 121 -0.59 -10.07 9.73
C GLY A 121 -0.86 -8.74 9.05
N PHE A 122 -1.85 -8.68 8.16
CA PHE A 122 -2.31 -7.40 7.63
C PHE A 122 -2.94 -6.53 8.72
N ILE A 123 -2.81 -5.22 8.58
CA ILE A 123 -3.61 -4.30 9.37
C ILE A 123 -5.09 -4.52 9.02
N PRO A 124 -6.02 -4.21 9.95
CA PRO A 124 -7.45 -4.40 9.69
C PRO A 124 -7.89 -3.69 8.42
N GLY A 125 -8.61 -4.42 7.58
CA GLY A 125 -9.19 -3.89 6.34
C GLY A 125 -8.35 -4.14 5.09
N ASP A 126 -7.03 -4.26 5.20
CA ASP A 126 -6.18 -4.42 4.02
C ASP A 126 -6.37 -5.77 3.34
N ALA A 127 -6.64 -6.82 4.10
CA ALA A 127 -6.89 -8.15 3.54
C ALA A 127 -8.13 -8.19 2.64
N GLU A 128 -9.05 -7.26 2.79
CA GLU A 128 -10.27 -7.20 1.98
C GLU A 128 -9.98 -6.92 0.50
N PHE A 129 -8.79 -6.42 0.17
CA PHE A 129 -8.39 -6.17 -1.21
C PHE A 129 -7.83 -7.40 -1.92
N ILE A 130 -7.56 -8.51 -1.19
CA ILE A 130 -6.94 -9.69 -1.79
C ILE A 130 -7.69 -10.21 -3.01
N PRO A 131 -9.03 -10.40 -2.99
CA PRO A 131 -9.73 -10.88 -4.18
C PRO A 131 -9.55 -9.98 -5.40
N ALA A 132 -9.59 -8.66 -5.21
CA ALA A 132 -9.39 -7.72 -6.31
C ALA A 132 -7.96 -7.78 -6.86
N ILE A 133 -6.98 -7.95 -5.98
CA ILE A 133 -5.57 -8.08 -6.37
C ILE A 133 -5.37 -9.37 -7.18
N GLU A 134 -5.95 -10.47 -6.74
CA GLU A 134 -5.84 -11.77 -7.45
C GLU A 134 -6.44 -11.72 -8.84
N ILE A 135 -7.55 -10.98 -9.02
CA ILE A 135 -8.16 -10.80 -10.34
C ILE A 135 -7.30 -9.92 -11.23
N ALA A 136 -6.65 -8.90 -10.67
CA ALA A 136 -5.92 -7.89 -11.43
C ALA A 136 -4.52 -8.36 -11.88
N LEU A 137 -3.96 -9.37 -11.24
CA LEU A 137 -2.57 -9.79 -11.48
C LEU A 137 -2.43 -11.27 -11.95
#